data_c3a5ceebb56e0b8492735c12589d1745
#
_entry.id   c3a5ceebb56e0b8492735c12589d1745
#
_cell.length_a   1.000
_cell.length_b   1.000
_cell.length_c   1.000
_cell.angle_alpha   90.00
_cell.angle_beta   90.00
_cell.angle_gamma   90.00
#
_symmetry.space_group_name_H-M   'P 1'
#
loop_
_entity.id
_entity.type
_entity.pdbx_description
1 polymer ?
#
loop_
_entity_poly.entity_id
_entity_poly.type
_entity_poly.pdbx_seq_one_letter_code
_entity_poly.pdbx_strand_id
1 'polypeptide(L)'
;MNFMNSVVRETPARRQLPLPEGTISYLEWGYDEPGKTPLHFAHANGFNAMTYRRVLAPLADQFHVRAWDARGHGATTLTADPGNHRNWYVYRDDLIAMAEDFVKATGRKIILAGHSMGGAASVMAAAARPDLVRGLVLVDPVMIPSGARHVMLLSQLFGLKGNPLADGAEKRRAVFPDRETMVERYAGRGAFRTWPREFVEDYVQGGTKIRDDGQAELLCAPAWEAANFRAQGHNITKSVRNLHVPFAMLYAEHGSTCRPPFPMLLKRRDPKAQVTQIRGATHFLPMEFPKLVADEIRAFRDRLEAEGR
;
A
#
# COMPACT_ATOMS: atom_id res chain seq x y z
N MET A 1 -25.69 18.10 17.71
CA MET A 1 -24.63 18.62 16.80
C MET A 1 -23.63 17.50 16.56
N ASN A 2 -23.46 16.92 15.37
CA ASN A 2 -22.30 16.13 14.90
C ASN A 2 -22.52 14.76 14.28
N PHE A 3 -23.72 14.33 13.89
CA PHE A 3 -23.83 13.15 13.01
C PHE A 3 -23.50 13.50 11.54
N MET A 4 -23.86 14.69 11.06
CA MET A 4 -23.52 15.13 9.70
C MET A 4 -22.01 15.40 9.51
N ASN A 5 -21.32 15.92 10.53
CA ASN A 5 -19.86 16.15 10.44
C ASN A 5 -19.01 14.87 10.46
N SER A 6 -19.48 13.79 11.10
CA SER A 6 -18.77 12.50 11.07
C SER A 6 -18.87 11.81 9.71
N VAL A 7 -20.05 11.85 9.08
CA VAL A 7 -20.28 11.24 7.76
C VAL A 7 -19.49 11.97 6.66
N VAL A 8 -19.39 13.30 6.73
CA VAL A 8 -18.58 14.09 5.75
C VAL A 8 -17.09 13.80 5.88
N ARG A 9 -16.59 13.54 7.09
CA ARG A 9 -15.17 13.19 7.31
C ARG A 9 -14.83 11.77 6.84
N GLU A 10 -15.78 10.85 6.76
CA GLU A 10 -15.56 9.47 6.32
C GLU A 10 -15.53 9.30 4.80
N THR A 11 -16.12 10.23 4.05
CA THR A 11 -16.18 10.15 2.58
C THR A 11 -14.97 10.88 1.98
N PRO A 12 -14.07 10.19 1.30
CA PRO A 12 -12.92 10.82 0.65
C PRO A 12 -13.32 11.58 -0.62
N ALA A 13 -12.59 12.65 -0.95
CA ALA A 13 -12.59 13.19 -2.28
C ALA A 13 -11.72 12.32 -3.20
N ARG A 14 -12.21 11.96 -4.39
CA ARG A 14 -11.36 11.36 -5.42
C ARG A 14 -10.69 12.46 -6.23
N ARG A 15 -9.38 12.37 -6.36
CA ARG A 15 -8.53 13.30 -7.11
C ARG A 15 -7.66 12.56 -8.11
N GLN A 16 -7.03 13.33 -8.99
CA GLN A 16 -6.13 12.81 -10.01
C GLN A 16 -4.87 13.68 -10.08
N LEU A 17 -3.71 13.03 -10.17
CA LEU A 17 -2.43 13.66 -10.49
C LEU A 17 -2.12 13.34 -11.96
N PRO A 18 -2.12 14.34 -12.87
CA PRO A 18 -1.75 14.12 -14.26
C PRO A 18 -0.23 13.88 -14.37
N LEU A 19 0.14 12.89 -15.16
CA LEU A 19 1.52 12.57 -15.56
C LEU A 19 1.54 12.38 -17.09
N PRO A 20 2.71 12.38 -17.74
CA PRO A 20 2.80 12.26 -19.20
C PRO A 20 2.12 11.02 -19.79
N GLU A 21 2.08 9.90 -19.04
CA GLU A 21 1.53 8.62 -19.49
C GLU A 21 0.09 8.35 -19.05
N GLY A 22 -0.58 9.31 -18.40
CA GLY A 22 -1.92 9.15 -17.85
C GLY A 22 -2.07 9.85 -16.49
N THR A 23 -2.94 9.34 -15.63
CA THR A 23 -3.20 9.95 -14.32
C THR A 23 -3.02 8.94 -13.19
N ILE A 24 -2.50 9.37 -12.04
CA ILE A 24 -2.62 8.64 -10.78
C ILE A 24 -3.90 9.10 -10.09
N SER A 25 -4.82 8.17 -9.85
CA SER A 25 -5.99 8.42 -9.03
C SER A 25 -5.66 8.24 -7.56
N TYR A 26 -6.18 9.11 -6.70
CA TYR A 26 -6.03 8.96 -5.26
C TYR A 26 -7.29 9.41 -4.51
N LEU A 27 -7.44 8.91 -3.30
CA LEU A 27 -8.44 9.35 -2.34
C LEU A 27 -7.80 10.33 -1.35
N GLU A 28 -8.56 11.37 -0.96
CA GLU A 28 -8.06 12.45 -0.13
C GLU A 28 -9.03 12.77 1.00
N TRP A 29 -8.52 12.87 2.24
CA TRP A 29 -9.26 13.24 3.45
C TRP A 29 -8.54 14.36 4.20
N GLY A 30 -9.28 15.14 4.97
CA GLY A 30 -8.71 16.16 5.86
C GLY A 30 -7.96 17.29 5.18
N TYR A 31 -8.23 17.55 3.90
CA TYR A 31 -7.57 18.56 3.08
C TYR A 31 -8.09 19.99 3.29
N ASP A 32 -9.21 20.14 3.94
CA ASP A 32 -9.95 21.38 4.16
C ASP A 32 -9.45 22.20 5.36
N GLU A 33 -8.59 21.63 6.19
CA GLU A 33 -8.03 22.30 7.37
C GLU A 33 -6.50 22.47 7.24
N PRO A 34 -5.99 23.70 7.25
CA PRO A 34 -4.54 23.94 7.16
C PRO A 34 -3.81 23.43 8.43
N GLY A 35 -2.55 23.09 8.28
CA GLY A 35 -1.69 22.69 9.40
C GLY A 35 -1.69 21.20 9.77
N LYS A 36 -2.59 20.39 9.21
CA LYS A 36 -2.56 18.94 9.40
C LYS A 36 -1.28 18.30 8.83
N THR A 37 -0.84 17.21 9.46
CA THR A 37 0.36 16.49 9.01
C THR A 37 0.08 15.75 7.71
N PRO A 38 0.86 15.98 6.63
CA PRO A 38 0.67 15.26 5.37
C PRO A 38 1.04 13.79 5.52
N LEU A 39 0.12 12.90 5.15
CA LEU A 39 0.27 11.44 5.18
C LEU A 39 -0.12 10.85 3.83
N HIS A 40 0.79 10.14 3.19
CA HIS A 40 0.45 9.32 2.01
C HIS A 40 0.45 7.84 2.37
N PHE A 41 -0.59 7.11 1.97
CA PHE A 41 -0.69 5.67 2.17
C PHE A 41 -0.63 4.91 0.84
N ALA A 42 0.28 3.93 0.76
CA ALA A 42 0.47 3.07 -0.40
C ALA A 42 -0.07 1.65 -0.14
N HIS A 43 -0.99 1.19 -1.00
CA HIS A 43 -1.69 -0.09 -0.85
C HIS A 43 -0.86 -1.31 -1.32
N ALA A 44 -1.33 -2.52 -0.98
CA ALA A 44 -0.76 -3.80 -1.40
C ALA A 44 -1.09 -4.13 -2.87
N ASN A 45 -0.32 -5.06 -3.47
CA ASN A 45 -0.60 -5.60 -4.81
C ASN A 45 -2.01 -6.20 -4.89
N GLY A 46 -2.73 -5.90 -5.96
CA GLY A 46 -4.11 -6.35 -6.19
C GLY A 46 -5.18 -5.60 -5.39
N PHE A 47 -4.80 -4.58 -4.57
CA PHE A 47 -5.70 -3.78 -3.75
C PHE A 47 -5.92 -2.39 -4.38
N ASN A 48 -6.52 -1.48 -3.63
CA ASN A 48 -6.79 -0.11 -4.04
C ASN A 48 -6.91 0.80 -2.80
N ALA A 49 -6.95 2.10 -2.99
CA ALA A 49 -7.03 3.08 -1.91
C ALA A 49 -8.28 2.89 -1.00
N MET A 50 -9.44 2.55 -1.60
CA MET A 50 -10.69 2.38 -0.87
C MET A 50 -10.63 1.23 0.13
N THR A 51 -9.86 0.17 -0.15
CA THR A 51 -9.64 -0.97 0.75
C THR A 51 -9.17 -0.54 2.15
N TYR A 52 -8.46 0.59 2.24
CA TYR A 52 -7.89 1.10 3.49
C TYR A 52 -8.71 2.25 4.09
N ARG A 53 -9.88 2.56 3.55
CA ARG A 53 -10.73 3.67 4.02
C ARG A 53 -10.96 3.63 5.53
N ARG A 54 -11.24 2.45 6.07
CA ARG A 54 -11.56 2.28 7.51
C ARG A 54 -10.35 2.45 8.45
N VAL A 55 -9.14 2.36 7.91
CA VAL A 55 -7.90 2.71 8.61
C VAL A 55 -7.63 4.21 8.51
N LEU A 56 -7.88 4.81 7.33
CA LEU A 56 -7.40 6.14 6.97
C LEU A 56 -8.40 7.26 7.29
N ALA A 57 -9.71 7.04 7.11
CA ALA A 57 -10.72 8.05 7.38
C ALA A 57 -10.67 8.59 8.83
N PRO A 58 -10.47 7.73 9.87
CA PRO A 58 -10.32 8.22 11.25
C PRO A 58 -9.08 9.09 11.50
N LEU A 59 -8.10 9.11 10.58
CA LEU A 59 -6.91 9.95 10.68
C LEU A 59 -7.14 11.39 10.19
N ALA A 60 -8.23 11.64 9.48
CA ALA A 60 -8.56 12.93 8.89
C ALA A 60 -8.74 14.08 9.90
N ASP A 61 -8.89 13.77 11.19
CA ASP A 61 -8.93 14.75 12.28
C ASP A 61 -7.56 15.44 12.50
N GLN A 62 -6.46 14.72 12.25
CA GLN A 62 -5.09 15.16 12.56
C GLN A 62 -4.16 15.18 11.34
N PHE A 63 -4.56 14.51 10.25
CA PHE A 63 -3.77 14.35 9.06
C PHE A 63 -4.50 14.86 7.82
N HIS A 64 -3.75 15.44 6.91
CA HIS A 64 -4.14 15.54 5.50
C HIS A 64 -3.69 14.24 4.83
N VAL A 65 -4.63 13.36 4.52
CA VAL A 65 -4.36 12.00 4.05
C VAL A 65 -4.58 11.89 2.56
N ARG A 66 -3.61 11.33 1.85
CA ARG A 66 -3.77 10.85 0.48
C ARG A 66 -3.49 9.36 0.42
N ALA A 67 -4.33 8.61 -0.29
CA ALA A 67 -4.12 7.20 -0.58
C ALA A 67 -4.29 6.98 -2.07
N TRP A 68 -3.24 6.56 -2.75
CA TRP A 68 -3.27 6.39 -4.19
C TRP A 68 -3.91 5.07 -4.62
N ASP A 69 -4.36 5.01 -5.87
CA ASP A 69 -4.48 3.77 -6.61
C ASP A 69 -3.18 3.63 -7.43
N ALA A 70 -2.34 2.66 -7.12
CA ALA A 70 -1.06 2.47 -7.80
C ALA A 70 -1.27 2.10 -9.29
N ARG A 71 -0.25 2.27 -10.12
CA ARG A 71 -0.26 1.88 -11.53
C ARG A 71 -0.86 0.49 -11.74
N GLY A 72 -1.84 0.37 -12.65
CA GLY A 72 -2.56 -0.86 -12.95
C GLY A 72 -3.56 -1.29 -11.87
N HIS A 73 -3.91 -0.39 -10.93
CA HIS A 73 -4.89 -0.63 -9.86
C HIS A 73 -5.91 0.50 -9.82
N GLY A 74 -7.10 0.20 -9.27
CA GLY A 74 -8.15 1.18 -9.03
C GLY A 74 -8.44 2.04 -10.25
N ALA A 75 -8.62 3.34 -10.05
CA ALA A 75 -8.96 4.28 -11.11
C ALA A 75 -7.74 4.98 -11.76
N THR A 76 -6.52 4.53 -11.48
CA THR A 76 -5.30 5.02 -12.14
C THR A 76 -5.23 4.57 -13.59
N THR A 77 -4.89 5.50 -14.51
CA THR A 77 -4.86 5.25 -15.96
C THR A 77 -3.45 5.12 -16.54
N LEU A 78 -2.41 5.14 -15.69
CA LEU A 78 -1.03 4.91 -16.14
C LEU A 78 -0.89 3.53 -16.79
N THR A 79 -0.14 3.47 -17.89
CA THR A 79 0.09 2.22 -18.64
C THR A 79 0.72 1.15 -17.74
N ALA A 80 0.09 -0.02 -17.70
CA ALA A 80 0.52 -1.20 -16.97
C ALA A 80 0.69 -2.36 -17.96
N ASP A 81 1.96 -2.66 -18.32
CA ASP A 81 2.30 -3.71 -19.27
C ASP A 81 2.89 -4.93 -18.53
N PRO A 82 2.13 -6.03 -18.36
CA PRO A 82 2.60 -7.23 -17.68
C PRO A 82 3.83 -7.88 -18.38
N GLY A 83 3.95 -7.75 -19.71
CA GLY A 83 5.01 -8.35 -20.51
C GLY A 83 6.39 -7.76 -20.22
N ASN A 84 6.45 -6.48 -19.85
CA ASN A 84 7.69 -5.74 -19.60
C ASN A 84 7.94 -5.43 -18.10
N HIS A 85 7.07 -5.91 -17.20
CA HIS A 85 7.21 -5.63 -15.78
C HIS A 85 8.26 -6.55 -15.12
N ARG A 86 9.40 -6.00 -14.69
CA ARG A 86 10.53 -6.77 -14.12
C ARG A 86 10.83 -6.45 -12.66
N ASN A 87 10.42 -5.29 -12.17
CA ASN A 87 10.71 -4.81 -10.83
C ASN A 87 9.72 -3.72 -10.41
N TRP A 88 9.75 -3.33 -9.13
CA TRP A 88 8.85 -2.34 -8.56
C TRP A 88 9.42 -0.90 -8.55
N TYR A 89 10.49 -0.63 -9.30
CA TYR A 89 10.98 0.75 -9.38
C TYR A 89 9.96 1.70 -10.00
N VAL A 90 9.07 1.21 -10.87
CA VAL A 90 7.96 2.00 -11.39
C VAL A 90 7.05 2.54 -10.28
N TYR A 91 6.74 1.73 -9.25
CA TYR A 91 5.97 2.18 -8.09
C TYR A 91 6.74 3.16 -7.21
N ARG A 92 8.06 2.99 -7.09
CA ARG A 92 8.93 3.99 -6.44
C ARG A 92 8.82 5.34 -7.13
N ASP A 93 8.92 5.37 -8.45
CA ASP A 93 8.97 6.60 -9.25
C ASP A 93 7.59 7.28 -9.28
N ASP A 94 6.51 6.53 -9.43
CA ASP A 94 5.14 7.02 -9.31
C ASP A 94 4.87 7.59 -7.89
N LEU A 95 5.38 6.94 -6.84
CA LEU A 95 5.23 7.40 -5.46
C LEU A 95 6.05 8.67 -5.18
N ILE A 96 7.22 8.81 -5.80
CA ILE A 96 8.01 10.04 -5.74
C ILE A 96 7.23 11.20 -6.39
N ALA A 97 6.61 10.99 -7.55
CA ALA A 97 5.79 12.01 -8.20
C ALA A 97 4.60 12.44 -7.31
N MET A 98 3.92 11.47 -6.66
CA MET A 98 2.88 11.76 -5.67
C MET A 98 3.40 12.55 -4.48
N ALA A 99 4.60 12.21 -3.99
CA ALA A 99 5.23 12.90 -2.87
C ALA A 99 5.63 14.34 -3.23
N GLU A 100 6.19 14.56 -4.43
CA GLU A 100 6.54 15.89 -4.94
C GLU A 100 5.32 16.80 -5.04
N ASP A 101 4.22 16.30 -5.63
CA ASP A 101 2.95 17.05 -5.71
C ASP A 101 2.41 17.37 -4.32
N PHE A 102 2.46 16.39 -3.39
CA PHE A 102 1.92 16.59 -2.06
C PHE A 102 2.78 17.58 -1.22
N VAL A 103 4.10 17.48 -1.33
CA VAL A 103 5.03 18.48 -0.71
C VAL A 103 4.80 19.86 -1.29
N LYS A 104 4.63 19.97 -2.62
CA LYS A 104 4.31 21.24 -3.29
C LYS A 104 2.99 21.84 -2.79
N ALA A 105 1.97 21.00 -2.61
CA ALA A 105 0.65 21.45 -2.15
C ALA A 105 0.63 21.88 -0.68
N THR A 106 1.46 21.27 0.18
CA THR A 106 1.44 21.50 1.63
C THR A 106 2.60 22.33 2.16
N GLY A 107 3.67 22.50 1.38
CA GLY A 107 4.94 23.14 1.83
C GLY A 107 5.71 22.31 2.87
N ARG A 108 5.35 21.04 3.12
CA ARG A 108 5.87 20.23 4.22
C ARG A 108 6.28 18.85 3.72
N LYS A 109 7.34 18.27 4.31
CA LYS A 109 7.68 16.86 4.11
C LYS A 109 6.54 15.98 4.59
N ILE A 110 6.32 14.84 3.91
CA ILE A 110 5.21 13.94 4.16
C ILE A 110 5.64 12.71 4.97
N ILE A 111 4.71 12.14 5.73
CA ILE A 111 4.86 10.77 6.23
C ILE A 111 4.39 9.84 5.11
N LEU A 112 5.25 8.89 4.71
CA LEU A 112 4.85 7.79 3.86
C LEU A 112 4.45 6.59 4.72
N ALA A 113 3.26 6.06 4.49
CA ALA A 113 2.85 4.80 5.07
C ALA A 113 2.53 3.80 3.95
N GLY A 114 2.72 2.51 4.21
CA GLY A 114 2.40 1.54 3.17
C GLY A 114 2.34 0.11 3.67
N HIS A 115 1.46 -0.66 3.03
CA HIS A 115 1.26 -2.08 3.29
C HIS A 115 1.86 -2.92 2.16
N SER A 116 2.56 -3.99 2.52
CA SER A 116 3.04 -5.00 1.55
C SER A 116 3.90 -4.38 0.44
N MET A 117 3.48 -4.46 -0.83
CA MET A 117 4.11 -3.81 -1.99
C MET A 117 4.26 -2.30 -1.78
N GLY A 118 3.20 -1.64 -1.27
CA GLY A 118 3.23 -0.21 -0.97
C GLY A 118 4.26 0.14 0.10
N GLY A 119 4.47 -0.73 1.10
CA GLY A 119 5.53 -0.57 2.09
C GLY A 119 6.93 -0.66 1.47
N ALA A 120 7.16 -1.60 0.55
CA ALA A 120 8.41 -1.70 -0.19
C ALA A 120 8.65 -0.48 -1.10
N ALA A 121 7.61 -0.01 -1.81
CA ALA A 121 7.68 1.20 -2.63
C ALA A 121 8.03 2.43 -1.77
N SER A 122 7.42 2.56 -0.58
CA SER A 122 7.69 3.65 0.38
C SER A 122 9.14 3.66 0.86
N VAL A 123 9.71 2.48 1.17
CA VAL A 123 11.14 2.37 1.52
C VAL A 123 12.03 2.79 0.36
N MET A 124 11.72 2.36 -0.86
CA MET A 124 12.50 2.71 -2.04
C MET A 124 12.40 4.21 -2.37
N ALA A 125 11.22 4.80 -2.26
CA ALA A 125 11.01 6.24 -2.48
C ALA A 125 11.73 7.08 -1.43
N ALA A 126 11.61 6.77 -0.14
CA ALA A 126 12.28 7.49 0.93
C ALA A 126 13.82 7.37 0.88
N ALA A 127 14.35 6.23 0.44
CA ALA A 127 15.79 6.06 0.22
C ALA A 127 16.31 6.88 -0.98
N ALA A 128 15.48 7.09 -2.00
CA ALA A 128 15.82 7.88 -3.20
C ALA A 128 15.64 9.39 -2.98
N ARG A 129 14.59 9.80 -2.25
CA ARG A 129 14.19 11.21 -2.03
C ARG A 129 13.87 11.49 -0.54
N PRO A 130 14.90 11.40 0.33
CA PRO A 130 14.73 11.70 1.76
C PRO A 130 14.37 13.18 2.04
N ASP A 131 14.57 14.05 1.06
CA ASP A 131 14.18 15.44 1.09
C ASP A 131 12.65 15.66 1.10
N LEU A 132 11.88 14.72 0.54
CA LEU A 132 10.41 14.77 0.50
C LEU A 132 9.76 14.10 1.72
N VAL A 133 10.49 13.21 2.41
CA VAL A 133 9.91 12.29 3.39
C VAL A 133 10.31 12.70 4.80
N ARG A 134 9.31 12.91 5.67
CA ARG A 134 9.48 13.17 7.09
C ARG A 134 9.78 11.87 7.86
N GLY A 135 9.15 10.78 7.48
CA GLY A 135 9.33 9.45 8.08
C GLY A 135 8.45 8.40 7.43
N LEU A 136 8.60 7.13 7.87
CA LEU A 136 7.89 5.99 7.32
C LEU A 136 7.09 5.23 8.39
N VAL A 137 5.87 4.79 8.03
CA VAL A 137 5.12 3.77 8.78
C VAL A 137 4.89 2.56 7.88
N LEU A 138 5.56 1.46 8.19
CA LEU A 138 5.56 0.25 7.37
C LEU A 138 4.65 -0.81 7.99
N VAL A 139 3.70 -1.32 7.22
CA VAL A 139 2.78 -2.37 7.66
C VAL A 139 3.03 -3.62 6.83
N ASP A 140 3.65 -4.60 7.45
CA ASP A 140 4.06 -5.89 6.86
C ASP A 140 4.65 -5.77 5.44
N PRO A 141 5.68 -4.93 5.25
CA PRO A 141 6.22 -4.62 3.93
C PRO A 141 6.83 -5.85 3.28
N VAL A 142 6.77 -5.94 1.94
CA VAL A 142 7.47 -7.01 1.21
C VAL A 142 8.97 -6.72 1.22
N MET A 143 9.71 -7.56 1.92
CA MET A 143 11.16 -7.47 2.01
C MET A 143 11.81 -8.82 1.69
N ILE A 144 12.29 -8.97 0.45
CA ILE A 144 12.95 -10.18 -0.03
C ILE A 144 14.46 -9.95 -0.08
N PRO A 145 15.26 -10.72 0.67
CA PRO A 145 16.72 -10.62 0.66
C PRO A 145 17.30 -10.82 -0.74
N SER A 146 18.36 -10.08 -1.09
CA SER A 146 19.00 -10.17 -2.40
C SER A 146 19.45 -11.60 -2.77
N GLY A 147 19.90 -12.40 -1.79
CA GLY A 147 20.25 -13.82 -2.00
C GLY A 147 19.05 -14.67 -2.40
N ALA A 148 17.93 -14.55 -1.68
CA ALA A 148 16.68 -15.27 -2.00
C ALA A 148 16.13 -14.87 -3.37
N ARG A 149 16.29 -13.60 -3.76
CA ARG A 149 15.96 -13.09 -5.09
C ARG A 149 16.72 -13.81 -6.19
N HIS A 150 18.04 -13.99 -6.05
CA HIS A 150 18.85 -14.69 -7.06
C HIS A 150 18.42 -16.15 -7.21
N VAL A 151 18.16 -16.83 -6.10
CA VAL A 151 17.65 -18.21 -6.10
C VAL A 151 16.29 -18.27 -6.81
N MET A 152 15.40 -17.33 -6.54
CA MET A 152 14.08 -17.27 -7.17
C MET A 152 14.16 -16.99 -8.68
N LEU A 153 15.04 -16.07 -9.11
CA LEU A 153 15.27 -15.79 -10.53
C LEU A 153 15.87 -17.00 -11.25
N LEU A 154 16.85 -17.67 -10.66
CA LEU A 154 17.44 -18.89 -11.22
C LEU A 154 16.40 -20.02 -11.30
N SER A 155 15.58 -20.22 -10.26
CA SER A 155 14.53 -21.24 -10.29
C SER A 155 13.48 -20.99 -11.40
N GLN A 156 13.16 -19.72 -11.67
CA GLN A 156 12.29 -19.34 -12.79
C GLN A 156 12.92 -19.61 -14.15
N LEU A 157 14.23 -19.31 -14.32
CA LEU A 157 14.97 -19.58 -15.53
C LEU A 157 15.03 -21.09 -15.86
N PHE A 158 15.13 -21.94 -14.85
CA PHE A 158 15.19 -23.39 -15.03
C PHE A 158 13.82 -24.08 -14.92
N GLY A 159 12.70 -23.31 -14.81
CA GLY A 159 11.36 -23.88 -14.72
C GLY A 159 11.11 -24.73 -13.46
N LEU A 160 11.96 -24.60 -12.43
CA LEU A 160 12.01 -25.53 -11.30
C LEU A 160 10.91 -25.33 -10.24
N LYS A 161 10.30 -24.14 -10.17
CA LYS A 161 9.12 -23.87 -9.32
C LYS A 161 8.31 -22.69 -9.87
N GLY A 162 7.00 -22.88 -10.04
CA GLY A 162 6.05 -21.80 -10.26
C GLY A 162 6.02 -20.83 -9.07
N ASN A 163 5.49 -19.64 -9.27
CA ASN A 163 5.16 -18.72 -8.19
C ASN A 163 3.67 -18.89 -7.83
N PRO A 164 3.32 -19.62 -6.74
CA PRO A 164 1.91 -19.95 -6.45
C PRO A 164 1.02 -18.70 -6.30
N LEU A 165 1.58 -17.57 -5.82
CA LEU A 165 0.84 -16.30 -5.73
C LEU A 165 0.55 -15.74 -7.11
N ALA A 166 1.55 -15.74 -8.00
CA ALA A 166 1.36 -15.29 -9.38
C ALA A 166 0.39 -16.18 -10.15
N ASP A 167 0.54 -17.50 -10.01
CA ASP A 167 -0.31 -18.49 -10.70
C ASP A 167 -1.76 -18.41 -10.18
N GLY A 168 -1.94 -18.15 -8.88
CA GLY A 168 -3.25 -17.90 -8.27
C GLY A 168 -3.87 -16.59 -8.75
N ALA A 169 -3.09 -15.52 -8.84
CA ALA A 169 -3.55 -14.22 -9.33
C ALA A 169 -3.96 -14.29 -10.80
N GLU A 170 -3.18 -14.97 -11.65
CA GLU A 170 -3.44 -15.10 -13.10
C GLU A 170 -4.75 -15.84 -13.38
N LYS A 171 -5.13 -16.80 -12.50
CA LYS A 171 -6.37 -17.58 -12.61
C LYS A 171 -7.58 -16.90 -12.00
N ARG A 172 -7.42 -15.69 -11.42
CA ARG A 172 -8.54 -14.97 -10.82
C ARG A 172 -9.61 -14.67 -11.87
N ARG A 173 -10.86 -14.84 -11.50
CA ARG A 173 -12.00 -14.36 -12.28
C ARG A 173 -11.99 -12.83 -12.32
N ALA A 174 -11.98 -12.26 -13.51
CA ALA A 174 -11.94 -10.81 -13.70
C ALA A 174 -13.32 -10.15 -13.73
N VAL A 175 -14.37 -10.87 -14.17
CA VAL A 175 -15.72 -10.34 -14.37
C VAL A 175 -16.74 -11.14 -13.55
N PHE A 176 -17.63 -10.42 -12.86
CA PHE A 176 -18.69 -10.97 -12.01
C PHE A 176 -20.03 -10.39 -12.44
N PRO A 177 -21.17 -11.08 -12.18
CA PRO A 177 -22.50 -10.56 -12.51
C PRO A 177 -22.72 -9.15 -11.95
N ASP A 178 -22.31 -8.92 -10.70
CA ASP A 178 -22.40 -7.66 -10.00
C ASP A 178 -21.41 -7.62 -8.82
N ARG A 179 -21.32 -6.49 -8.12
CA ARG A 179 -20.45 -6.29 -6.96
C ARG A 179 -20.88 -7.13 -5.75
N GLU A 180 -22.18 -7.30 -5.52
CA GLU A 180 -22.68 -8.08 -4.39
C GLU A 180 -22.29 -9.56 -4.51
N THR A 181 -22.49 -10.16 -5.68
CA THR A 181 -22.02 -11.50 -6.00
C THR A 181 -20.52 -11.66 -5.76
N MET A 182 -19.72 -10.62 -6.07
CA MET A 182 -18.30 -10.64 -5.83
C MET A 182 -17.96 -10.60 -4.33
N VAL A 183 -18.65 -9.76 -3.56
CA VAL A 183 -18.51 -9.70 -2.08
C VAL A 183 -18.84 -11.04 -1.46
N GLU A 184 -19.99 -11.66 -1.81
CA GLU A 184 -20.43 -12.97 -1.33
C GLU A 184 -19.40 -14.07 -1.64
N ARG A 185 -18.77 -13.98 -2.80
CA ARG A 185 -17.77 -14.96 -3.22
C ARG A 185 -16.43 -14.83 -2.47
N TYR A 186 -16.08 -13.62 -2.05
CA TYR A 186 -14.81 -13.34 -1.39
C TYR A 186 -14.88 -13.38 0.13
N ALA A 187 -15.95 -12.89 0.75
CA ALA A 187 -16.08 -12.81 2.19
C ALA A 187 -15.85 -14.17 2.88
N GLY A 188 -14.95 -14.20 3.85
CA GLY A 188 -14.58 -15.38 4.61
C GLY A 188 -13.78 -16.44 3.85
N ARG A 189 -13.23 -16.15 2.65
CA ARG A 189 -12.53 -17.12 1.81
C ARG A 189 -11.18 -16.65 1.31
N GLY A 190 -10.25 -17.57 1.08
CA GLY A 190 -8.94 -17.29 0.51
C GLY A 190 -8.21 -16.18 1.26
N ALA A 191 -7.73 -15.17 0.53
CA ALA A 191 -7.06 -14.00 1.10
C ALA A 191 -7.98 -13.16 2.01
N PHE A 192 -9.30 -13.23 1.82
CA PHE A 192 -10.30 -12.46 2.57
C PHE A 192 -10.86 -13.23 3.78
N ARG A 193 -10.27 -14.37 4.14
CA ARG A 193 -10.80 -15.27 5.19
C ARG A 193 -10.90 -14.58 6.55
N THR A 194 -9.96 -13.73 6.88
CA THR A 194 -9.87 -13.03 8.18
C THR A 194 -10.42 -11.62 8.15
N TRP A 195 -10.88 -11.15 6.97
CA TRP A 195 -11.35 -9.78 6.84
C TRP A 195 -12.80 -9.64 7.31
N PRO A 196 -13.13 -8.55 8.04
CA PRO A 196 -14.50 -8.13 8.21
C PRO A 196 -15.16 -7.86 6.85
N ARG A 197 -16.47 -8.19 6.71
CA ARG A 197 -17.21 -8.08 5.44
C ARG A 197 -17.13 -6.69 4.83
N GLU A 198 -17.21 -5.66 5.67
CA GLU A 198 -17.15 -4.27 5.25
C GLU A 198 -15.82 -3.87 4.57
N PHE A 199 -14.71 -4.52 4.89
CA PHE A 199 -13.45 -4.33 4.16
C PHE A 199 -13.48 -5.00 2.79
N VAL A 200 -14.18 -6.11 2.64
CA VAL A 200 -14.39 -6.77 1.35
C VAL A 200 -15.27 -5.90 0.46
N GLU A 201 -16.30 -5.27 1.02
CA GLU A 201 -17.17 -4.31 0.32
C GLU A 201 -16.38 -3.10 -0.18
N ASP A 202 -15.55 -2.49 0.68
CA ASP A 202 -14.67 -1.37 0.30
C ASP A 202 -13.65 -1.78 -0.77
N TYR A 203 -13.07 -2.99 -0.67
CA TYR A 203 -12.18 -3.55 -1.68
C TYR A 203 -12.86 -3.70 -3.02
N VAL A 204 -14.05 -4.29 -3.06
CA VAL A 204 -14.84 -4.50 -4.28
C VAL A 204 -15.28 -3.16 -4.88
N GLN A 205 -15.77 -2.23 -4.05
CA GLN A 205 -16.22 -0.91 -4.50
C GLN A 205 -15.09 -0.13 -5.18
N GLY A 206 -13.90 -0.08 -4.58
CA GLY A 206 -12.77 0.67 -5.13
C GLY A 206 -12.00 -0.08 -6.22
N GLY A 207 -12.10 -1.40 -6.25
CA GLY A 207 -11.34 -2.28 -7.15
C GLY A 207 -12.09 -2.75 -8.39
N THR A 208 -13.32 -2.27 -8.64
CA THR A 208 -14.14 -2.67 -9.80
C THR A 208 -14.75 -1.49 -10.52
N LYS A 209 -14.95 -1.63 -11.81
CA LYS A 209 -15.86 -0.80 -12.62
C LYS A 209 -17.09 -1.59 -12.98
N ILE A 210 -18.21 -0.88 -13.26
CA ILE A 210 -19.40 -1.47 -13.86
C ILE A 210 -19.27 -1.29 -15.36
N ARG A 211 -19.43 -2.38 -16.10
CA ARG A 211 -19.42 -2.43 -17.55
C ARG A 211 -20.81 -2.00 -18.10
N ASP A 212 -20.87 -1.75 -19.39
CA ASP A 212 -22.12 -1.37 -20.06
C ASP A 212 -23.20 -2.46 -19.99
N ASP A 213 -22.78 -3.74 -19.83
CA ASP A 213 -23.67 -4.89 -19.63
C ASP A 213 -24.10 -5.09 -18.16
N GLY A 214 -23.77 -4.16 -17.26
CA GLY A 214 -24.08 -4.20 -15.83
C GLY A 214 -23.14 -5.08 -14.98
N GLN A 215 -22.22 -5.81 -15.59
CA GLN A 215 -21.29 -6.68 -14.87
C GLN A 215 -20.19 -5.88 -14.16
N ALA A 216 -19.71 -6.40 -13.03
CA ALA A 216 -18.56 -5.84 -12.30
C ALA A 216 -17.26 -6.45 -12.84
N GLU A 217 -16.32 -5.61 -13.25
CA GLU A 217 -15.00 -6.00 -13.75
C GLU A 217 -13.90 -5.48 -12.85
N LEU A 218 -12.89 -6.33 -12.55
CA LEU A 218 -11.70 -5.92 -11.79
C LEU A 218 -10.91 -4.83 -12.52
N LEU A 219 -10.57 -3.77 -11.82
CA LEU A 219 -9.68 -2.70 -12.31
C LEU A 219 -8.21 -3.12 -12.30
N CYS A 220 -7.80 -3.96 -11.33
CA CYS A 220 -6.50 -4.63 -11.40
C CYS A 220 -6.63 -5.91 -12.21
N ALA A 221 -6.12 -5.90 -13.43
CA ALA A 221 -6.15 -7.07 -14.30
C ALA A 221 -5.39 -8.26 -13.66
N PRO A 222 -5.94 -9.50 -13.68
CA PRO A 222 -5.28 -10.69 -13.15
C PRO A 222 -3.84 -10.86 -13.65
N ALA A 223 -3.59 -10.59 -14.94
CA ALA A 223 -2.26 -10.66 -15.53
C ALA A 223 -1.29 -9.63 -14.92
N TRP A 224 -1.78 -8.40 -14.60
CA TRP A 224 -0.95 -7.38 -13.95
C TRP A 224 -0.64 -7.73 -12.50
N GLU A 225 -1.63 -8.20 -11.74
CA GLU A 225 -1.43 -8.68 -10.37
C GLU A 225 -0.40 -9.83 -10.32
N ALA A 226 -0.50 -10.78 -11.25
CA ALA A 226 0.45 -11.88 -11.39
C ALA A 226 1.85 -11.41 -11.77
N ALA A 227 1.97 -10.44 -12.69
CA ALA A 227 3.24 -9.84 -13.09
C ALA A 227 3.93 -9.16 -11.89
N ASN A 228 3.19 -8.49 -11.02
CA ASN A 228 3.73 -7.90 -9.80
C ASN A 228 4.34 -8.95 -8.85
N PHE A 229 3.73 -10.10 -8.69
CA PHE A 229 4.31 -11.19 -7.89
C PHE A 229 5.58 -11.78 -8.51
N ARG A 230 5.73 -11.72 -9.83
CA ARG A 230 6.94 -12.17 -10.55
C ARG A 230 8.04 -11.11 -10.58
N ALA A 231 7.68 -9.83 -10.48
CA ALA A 231 8.57 -8.69 -10.70
C ALA A 231 9.47 -8.36 -9.49
N GLN A 232 10.39 -9.25 -9.15
CA GLN A 232 11.28 -9.13 -7.98
C GLN A 232 12.69 -8.60 -8.32
N GLY A 233 12.83 -7.86 -9.44
CA GLY A 233 14.13 -7.35 -9.91
C GLY A 233 14.71 -6.16 -9.11
N HIS A 234 13.93 -5.56 -8.19
CA HIS A 234 14.39 -4.43 -7.37
C HIS A 234 15.28 -4.88 -6.20
N ASN A 235 16.12 -3.97 -5.72
CA ASN A 235 17.04 -4.25 -4.61
C ASN A 235 16.61 -3.54 -3.31
N ILE A 236 15.65 -4.16 -2.60
CA ILE A 236 15.15 -3.60 -1.33
C ILE A 236 16.24 -3.52 -0.26
N THR A 237 17.20 -4.45 -0.22
CA THR A 237 18.32 -4.44 0.73
C THR A 237 19.17 -3.17 0.58
N LYS A 238 19.44 -2.74 -0.67
CA LYS A 238 20.15 -1.48 -0.93
C LYS A 238 19.35 -0.29 -0.42
N SER A 239 18.03 -0.26 -0.66
CA SER A 239 17.17 0.83 -0.19
C SER A 239 17.13 0.90 1.34
N VAL A 240 17.02 -0.23 2.04
CA VAL A 240 17.09 -0.27 3.51
C VAL A 240 18.43 0.27 4.04
N ARG A 241 19.55 -0.09 3.41
CA ARG A 241 20.87 0.45 3.80
C ARG A 241 20.99 1.96 3.62
N ASN A 242 20.32 2.51 2.60
CA ASN A 242 20.31 3.93 2.26
C ASN A 242 19.14 4.69 2.89
N LEU A 243 18.40 4.08 3.79
CA LEU A 243 17.28 4.72 4.47
C LEU A 243 17.82 5.66 5.57
N HIS A 244 17.57 6.97 5.43
CA HIS A 244 18.05 8.01 6.35
C HIS A 244 16.92 8.75 7.09
N VAL A 245 15.67 8.34 6.87
CA VAL A 245 14.52 8.90 7.56
C VAL A 245 14.09 7.99 8.72
N PRO A 246 13.50 8.54 9.80
CA PRO A 246 12.94 7.73 10.89
C PRO A 246 11.81 6.86 10.38
N PHE A 247 11.59 5.74 11.05
CA PHE A 247 10.51 4.82 10.69
C PHE A 247 9.92 4.06 11.88
N ALA A 248 8.70 3.58 11.69
CA ALA A 248 8.06 2.55 12.50
C ALA A 248 7.63 1.39 11.61
N MET A 249 7.59 0.18 12.14
CA MET A 249 7.15 -1.00 11.41
C MET A 249 6.31 -1.93 12.30
N LEU A 250 5.14 -2.28 11.79
CA LEU A 250 4.31 -3.37 12.28
C LEU A 250 4.45 -4.54 11.30
N TYR A 251 4.67 -5.76 11.82
CA TYR A 251 4.70 -6.94 10.97
C TYR A 251 3.95 -8.12 11.61
N ALA A 252 3.40 -8.99 10.78
CA ALA A 252 2.54 -10.06 11.22
C ALA A 252 3.30 -11.22 11.85
N GLU A 253 2.67 -11.93 12.78
CA GLU A 253 3.17 -13.20 13.32
C GLU A 253 3.04 -14.33 12.29
N HIS A 254 1.93 -14.34 11.54
CA HIS A 254 1.61 -15.41 10.59
C HIS A 254 1.66 -14.93 9.14
N GLY A 255 2.38 -15.65 8.28
CA GLY A 255 2.41 -15.35 6.85
C GLY A 255 3.03 -14.01 6.46
N SER A 256 3.79 -13.38 7.36
CA SER A 256 4.48 -12.11 7.10
C SER A 256 5.40 -12.17 5.88
N THR A 257 5.38 -11.10 5.10
CA THR A 257 6.31 -10.87 3.98
C THR A 257 7.59 -10.15 4.40
N CYS A 258 7.65 -9.67 5.65
CA CYS A 258 8.84 -9.09 6.26
C CYS A 258 9.49 -10.09 7.24
N ARG A 259 10.24 -11.04 6.69
CA ARG A 259 10.91 -12.11 7.48
C ARG A 259 12.35 -11.76 7.84
N PRO A 260 12.93 -12.46 8.85
CA PRO A 260 14.37 -12.36 9.10
C PRO A 260 15.19 -12.49 7.81
N PRO A 261 16.25 -11.67 7.62
CA PRO A 261 16.87 -10.80 8.62
C PRO A 261 16.31 -9.36 8.69
N PHE A 262 15.28 -8.99 7.93
CA PHE A 262 14.86 -7.58 7.76
C PHE A 262 14.42 -6.87 9.04
N PRO A 263 13.59 -7.44 9.94
CA PRO A 263 13.26 -6.76 11.19
C PRO A 263 14.50 -6.38 12.00
N MET A 264 15.51 -7.27 12.03
CA MET A 264 16.78 -7.02 12.71
C MET A 264 17.63 -5.98 11.98
N LEU A 265 17.68 -6.01 10.63
CA LEU A 265 18.44 -5.05 9.85
C LEU A 265 17.87 -3.63 10.01
N LEU A 266 16.55 -3.49 10.00
CA LEU A 266 15.86 -2.25 10.26
C LEU A 266 16.15 -1.74 11.67
N LYS A 267 16.03 -2.60 12.70
CA LYS A 267 16.35 -2.23 14.08
C LYS A 267 17.81 -1.83 14.29
N ARG A 268 18.74 -2.45 13.56
CA ARG A 268 20.16 -2.05 13.55
C ARG A 268 20.38 -0.71 12.83
N ARG A 269 19.60 -0.45 11.78
CA ARG A 269 19.68 0.80 11.00
C ARG A 269 19.25 2.00 11.82
N ASP A 270 18.18 1.85 12.59
CA ASP A 270 17.71 2.85 13.55
C ASP A 270 17.31 2.14 14.87
N PRO A 271 18.19 2.18 15.90
CA PRO A 271 17.89 1.59 17.21
C PRO A 271 16.66 2.21 17.89
N LYS A 272 16.28 3.47 17.56
CA LYS A 272 15.10 4.14 18.10
C LYS A 272 13.81 3.72 17.39
N ALA A 273 13.92 3.14 16.19
CA ALA A 273 12.74 2.71 15.44
C ALA A 273 11.92 1.68 16.21
N GLN A 274 10.62 1.82 16.17
CA GLN A 274 9.70 0.81 16.67
C GLN A 274 9.48 -0.24 15.59
N VAL A 275 9.89 -1.47 15.86
CA VAL A 275 9.75 -2.64 14.99
C VAL A 275 9.02 -3.69 15.78
N THR A 276 7.71 -3.81 15.58
CA THR A 276 6.81 -4.58 16.43
C THR A 276 6.15 -5.72 15.67
N GLN A 277 6.29 -6.94 16.17
CA GLN A 277 5.52 -8.08 15.70
C GLN A 277 4.15 -8.08 16.36
N ILE A 278 3.09 -8.19 15.54
CA ILE A 278 1.71 -8.20 16.04
C ILE A 278 1.24 -9.65 16.18
N ARG A 279 1.01 -10.05 17.43
CA ARG A 279 0.56 -11.38 17.79
C ARG A 279 -0.83 -11.67 17.21
N GLY A 280 -1.02 -12.85 16.65
CA GLY A 280 -2.27 -13.29 16.02
C GLY A 280 -2.56 -12.66 14.65
N ALA A 281 -1.78 -11.66 14.22
CA ALA A 281 -1.99 -11.02 12.92
C ALA A 281 -1.47 -11.88 11.77
N THR A 282 -2.15 -11.77 10.63
CA THR A 282 -1.67 -12.26 9.34
C THR A 282 -1.13 -11.10 8.48
N HIS A 283 -0.66 -11.43 7.27
CA HIS A 283 -0.25 -10.41 6.28
C HIS A 283 -1.30 -9.31 6.07
N PHE A 284 -2.57 -9.59 6.33
CA PHE A 284 -3.69 -8.66 6.18
C PHE A 284 -3.96 -7.80 7.42
N LEU A 285 -2.94 -7.56 8.22
CA LEU A 285 -2.95 -6.78 9.47
C LEU A 285 -3.77 -5.48 9.40
N PRO A 286 -3.75 -4.65 8.32
CA PRO A 286 -4.57 -3.44 8.29
C PRO A 286 -6.08 -3.69 8.32
N MET A 287 -6.53 -4.85 7.82
CA MET A 287 -7.94 -5.23 7.81
C MET A 287 -8.35 -5.94 9.10
N GLU A 288 -7.42 -6.65 9.73
CA GLU A 288 -7.62 -7.40 10.97
C GLU A 288 -7.55 -6.50 12.20
N PHE A 289 -6.65 -5.50 12.17
CA PHE A 289 -6.36 -4.60 13.29
C PHE A 289 -6.33 -3.12 12.84
N PRO A 290 -7.41 -2.60 12.21
CA PRO A 290 -7.40 -1.26 11.60
C PRO A 290 -7.08 -0.15 12.60
N LYS A 291 -7.65 -0.24 13.82
CA LYS A 291 -7.39 0.73 14.87
C LYS A 291 -5.93 0.74 15.30
N LEU A 292 -5.30 -0.43 15.43
CA LEU A 292 -3.88 -0.53 15.82
C LEU A 292 -2.98 0.13 14.77
N VAL A 293 -3.27 -0.04 13.48
CA VAL A 293 -2.50 0.60 12.41
C VAL A 293 -2.69 2.12 12.45
N ALA A 294 -3.93 2.60 12.63
CA ALA A 294 -4.20 4.02 12.74
C ALA A 294 -3.52 4.65 13.97
N ASP A 295 -3.57 3.96 15.11
CA ASP A 295 -2.93 4.43 16.36
C ASP A 295 -1.40 4.46 16.23
N GLU A 296 -0.77 3.50 15.53
CA GLU A 296 0.68 3.55 15.27
C GLU A 296 1.05 4.75 14.38
N ILE A 297 0.24 5.06 13.37
CA ILE A 297 0.46 6.26 12.53
C ILE A 297 0.41 7.53 13.38
N ARG A 298 -0.57 7.66 14.29
CA ARG A 298 -0.66 8.80 15.22
C ARG A 298 0.54 8.86 16.15
N ALA A 299 0.86 7.75 16.80
CA ALA A 299 1.98 7.66 17.73
C ALA A 299 3.32 7.97 17.05
N PHE A 300 3.50 7.53 15.80
CA PHE A 300 4.70 7.85 15.04
C PHE A 300 4.83 9.35 14.74
N ARG A 301 3.74 10.03 14.33
CA ARG A 301 3.74 11.48 14.17
C ARG A 301 4.10 12.18 15.48
N ASP A 302 3.49 11.80 16.59
CA ASP A 302 3.73 12.43 17.90
C ASP A 302 5.19 12.28 18.35
N ARG A 303 5.81 11.13 18.05
CA ARG A 303 7.25 10.94 18.28
C ARG A 303 8.11 11.89 17.43
N LEU A 304 7.77 12.05 16.15
CA LEU A 304 8.50 12.99 15.27
C LEU A 304 8.38 14.44 15.76
N GLU A 305 7.21 14.83 16.25
CA GLU A 305 6.96 16.17 16.80
C GLU A 305 7.75 16.39 18.10
N ALA A 306 7.74 15.40 19.00
CA ALA A 306 8.49 15.46 20.24
C ALA A 306 10.02 15.52 20.02
N GLU A 307 10.52 14.95 18.92
CA GLU A 307 11.93 15.00 18.52
C GLU A 307 12.29 16.24 17.69
N GLY A 308 11.34 17.15 17.40
CA GLY A 308 11.56 18.32 16.56
C GLY A 308 11.84 17.98 15.09
N ARG A 309 11.33 16.88 14.61
CA ARG A 309 11.61 16.31 13.28
C ARG A 309 10.42 16.44 12.33
#